data_1522255362fc7184f64cd990305e7104
#
_entry.id   1522255362fc7184f64cd990305e7104
#
_cell.length_a   1.000
_cell.length_b   1.000
_cell.length_c   1.000
_cell.angle_alpha   90.00
_cell.angle_beta   90.00
_cell.angle_gamma   90.00
#
_symmetry.space_group_name_H-M   'P 1'
#
loop_
_entity.id
_entity.type
_entity.pdbx_description
1 polymer ?
#
loop_
_entity_poly.entity_id
_entity_poly.type
_entity_poly.pdbx_seq_one_letter_code
_entity_poly.pdbx_strand_id
1 'polypeptide(L)'
;MEDFRSDMDYYSHEIAKLIEELSALPGIGAKSAQRLAFHILNMPQDHVDALASAIVSSKKNVKYCKCCYNLTDQEICPICSDTSRDHKTIMVVENTRDLVAYEKTGKYSGVYHVLHGAISPMLGIGPNDIRLKELMVRLEKDVDEVIIATNSSLEGETTAMYISKLIKPTGIKVTRIASGVPVGGDLEYIDEVTLLRALQGRTEL
;
A
#
# COMPACT_ATOMS: atom_id res chain seq x y z
N MET A 1 31.56 -1.07 -2.62
CA MET A 1 31.27 -0.70 -1.20
C MET A 1 32.48 -0.07 -0.50
N GLU A 2 33.71 -0.44 -0.83
CA GLU A 2 34.92 0.17 -0.26
C GLU A 2 35.16 1.61 -0.70
N ASP A 3 34.85 1.94 -1.94
CA ASP A 3 35.08 3.29 -2.53
C ASP A 3 34.22 4.40 -1.88
N PHE A 4 33.02 4.03 -1.39
CA PHE A 4 32.10 5.01 -0.77
C PHE A 4 32.48 5.38 0.69
N ARG A 5 33.09 4.44 1.43
CA ARG A 5 33.61 4.73 2.78
C ARG A 5 34.81 5.69 2.74
N SER A 6 35.66 5.56 1.72
CA SER A 6 36.82 6.46 1.56
C SER A 6 36.42 7.90 1.27
N ASP A 7 35.32 8.14 0.51
CA ASP A 7 34.82 9.48 0.22
C ASP A 7 34.20 10.16 1.45
N MET A 8 33.66 9.42 2.40
CA MET A 8 33.06 9.93 3.64
C MET A 8 34.11 10.56 4.59
N ASP A 9 35.36 10.09 4.53
CA ASP A 9 36.46 10.59 5.38
C ASP A 9 36.86 12.03 5.03
N TYR A 10 36.48 12.55 3.87
CA TYR A 10 36.75 13.93 3.45
C TYR A 10 35.68 14.93 3.91
N TYR A 11 34.53 14.47 4.43
CA TYR A 11 33.48 15.35 4.92
C TYR A 11 33.58 15.58 6.42
N SER A 12 33.02 16.69 6.88
CA SER A 12 32.84 16.87 8.32
C SER A 12 31.88 15.79 8.85
N HIS A 13 32.01 15.46 10.13
CA HIS A 13 31.19 14.45 10.80
C HIS A 13 29.69 14.63 10.55
N GLU A 14 29.20 15.87 10.64
CA GLU A 14 27.75 16.14 10.45
C GLU A 14 27.29 15.92 9.01
N ILE A 15 28.11 16.24 8.01
CA ILE A 15 27.82 15.99 6.60
C ILE A 15 27.81 14.49 6.33
N ALA A 16 28.81 13.78 6.80
CA ALA A 16 28.91 12.32 6.64
C ALA A 16 27.70 11.61 7.25
N LYS A 17 27.29 11.98 8.47
CA LYS A 17 26.13 11.43 9.14
C LYS A 17 24.83 11.69 8.38
N LEU A 18 24.62 12.90 7.86
CA LEU A 18 23.43 13.22 7.06
C LEU A 18 23.37 12.38 5.79
N ILE A 19 24.51 12.18 5.10
CA ILE A 19 24.59 11.34 3.91
C ILE A 19 24.28 9.87 4.27
N GLU A 20 24.81 9.37 5.37
CA GLU A 20 24.55 8.01 5.85
C GLU A 20 23.06 7.76 6.10
N GLU A 21 22.40 8.63 6.87
CA GLU A 21 20.96 8.53 7.18
C GLU A 21 20.10 8.59 5.91
N LEU A 22 20.43 9.47 4.96
CA LEU A 22 19.72 9.54 3.69
C LEU A 22 19.95 8.30 2.81
N SER A 23 21.16 7.71 2.85
CA SER A 23 21.49 6.51 2.07
C SER A 23 20.83 5.24 2.62
N ALA A 24 20.43 5.25 3.89
CA ALA A 24 19.67 4.15 4.51
C ALA A 24 18.21 4.08 4.02
N LEU A 25 17.71 5.12 3.35
CA LEU A 25 16.36 5.14 2.81
C LEU A 25 16.25 4.26 1.55
N PRO A 26 15.19 3.43 1.42
CA PRO A 26 15.01 2.57 0.26
C PRO A 26 14.99 3.37 -1.06
N GLY A 27 15.77 2.92 -2.05
CA GLY A 27 15.85 3.56 -3.37
C GLY A 27 16.78 4.78 -3.43
N ILE A 28 17.40 5.18 -2.31
CA ILE A 28 18.39 6.26 -2.28
C ILE A 28 19.79 5.65 -2.22
N GLY A 29 20.48 5.67 -3.36
CA GLY A 29 21.89 5.27 -3.42
C GLY A 29 22.83 6.38 -2.93
N ALA A 30 24.09 6.01 -2.69
CA ALA A 30 25.12 6.90 -2.14
C ALA A 30 25.23 8.26 -2.85
N LYS A 31 25.27 8.28 -4.19
CA LYS A 31 25.34 9.53 -4.97
C LYS A 31 24.11 10.41 -4.82
N SER A 32 22.92 9.79 -4.71
CA SER A 32 21.68 10.53 -4.48
C SER A 32 21.62 11.09 -3.07
N ALA A 33 22.04 10.31 -2.06
CA ALA A 33 22.14 10.75 -0.67
C ALA A 33 23.07 11.96 -0.52
N GLN A 34 24.23 11.90 -1.15
CA GLN A 34 25.19 13.03 -1.18
C GLN A 34 24.56 14.29 -1.80
N ARG A 35 23.91 14.18 -2.95
CA ARG A 35 23.22 15.31 -3.59
C ARG A 35 22.11 15.89 -2.72
N LEU A 36 21.33 15.04 -2.07
CA LEU A 36 20.26 15.47 -1.15
C LEU A 36 20.84 16.17 0.07
N ALA A 37 21.90 15.63 0.68
CA ALA A 37 22.56 16.26 1.82
C ALA A 37 23.05 17.67 1.50
N PHE A 38 23.76 17.86 0.39
CA PHE A 38 24.21 19.18 -0.04
C PHE A 38 23.07 20.11 -0.42
N HIS A 39 21.98 19.58 -0.97
CA HIS A 39 20.78 20.38 -1.22
C HIS A 39 20.19 20.90 0.10
N ILE A 40 20.03 20.03 1.09
CA ILE A 40 19.51 20.38 2.42
C ILE A 40 20.39 21.43 3.10
N LEU A 41 21.71 21.29 3.04
CA LEU A 41 22.65 22.26 3.61
C LEU A 41 22.58 23.65 2.97
N ASN A 42 22.12 23.74 1.72
CA ASN A 42 21.94 25.00 1.01
C ASN A 42 20.49 25.55 1.10
N MET A 43 19.57 24.83 1.74
CA MET A 43 18.21 25.33 1.95
C MET A 43 18.19 26.40 3.05
N PRO A 44 17.20 27.31 3.02
CA PRO A 44 16.90 28.17 4.16
C PRO A 44 16.60 27.36 5.42
N GLN A 45 17.02 27.83 6.58
CA GLN A 45 16.89 27.10 7.86
C GLN A 45 15.43 26.74 8.18
N ASP A 46 14.50 27.64 7.93
CA ASP A 46 13.06 27.43 8.14
C ASP A 46 12.50 26.26 7.31
N HIS A 47 12.99 26.06 6.10
CA HIS A 47 12.61 24.91 5.26
C HIS A 47 13.19 23.60 5.80
N VAL A 48 14.42 23.62 6.32
CA VAL A 48 15.04 22.44 6.95
C VAL A 48 14.27 22.05 8.21
N ASP A 49 13.94 23.02 9.05
CA ASP A 49 13.18 22.81 10.27
C ASP A 49 11.76 22.26 9.97
N ALA A 50 11.12 22.78 8.93
CA ALA A 50 9.82 22.28 8.47
C ALA A 50 9.89 20.82 7.99
N LEU A 51 10.93 20.47 7.21
CA LEU A 51 11.15 19.10 6.74
C LEU A 51 11.39 18.14 7.91
N ALA A 52 12.30 18.49 8.81
CA ALA A 52 12.61 17.68 9.99
C ALA A 52 11.39 17.49 10.88
N SER A 53 10.64 18.58 11.13
CA SER A 53 9.40 18.54 11.90
C SER A 53 8.33 17.65 11.25
N ALA A 54 8.18 17.71 9.92
CA ALA A 54 7.23 16.88 9.19
C ALA A 54 7.55 15.39 9.33
N ILE A 55 8.84 15.00 9.22
CA ILE A 55 9.27 13.61 9.40
C ILE A 55 8.95 13.10 10.80
N VAL A 56 9.35 13.85 11.83
CA VAL A 56 9.15 13.47 13.24
C VAL A 56 7.65 13.43 13.57
N SER A 57 6.89 14.45 13.18
CA SER A 57 5.46 14.56 13.45
C SER A 57 4.67 13.45 12.76
N SER A 58 4.96 13.15 11.50
CA SER A 58 4.30 12.06 10.78
C SER A 58 4.54 10.71 11.46
N LYS A 59 5.79 10.41 11.84
CA LYS A 59 6.12 9.17 12.53
C LYS A 59 5.43 9.04 13.88
N LYS A 60 5.26 10.15 14.62
CA LYS A 60 4.64 10.19 15.94
C LYS A 60 3.12 10.10 15.89
N ASN A 61 2.49 10.78 14.94
CA ASN A 61 1.04 11.02 14.96
C ASN A 61 0.25 10.10 14.03
N VAL A 62 0.87 9.61 12.95
CA VAL A 62 0.19 8.68 12.05
C VAL A 62 0.08 7.30 12.71
N LYS A 63 -1.13 6.78 12.75
CA LYS A 63 -1.52 5.50 13.33
C LYS A 63 -2.47 4.75 12.41
N TYR A 64 -2.84 3.54 12.79
CA TYR A 64 -3.84 2.78 12.07
C TYR A 64 -5.25 3.19 12.49
N CYS A 65 -6.13 3.38 11.52
CA CYS A 65 -7.57 3.50 11.75
C CYS A 65 -8.09 2.28 12.52
N LYS A 66 -8.80 2.48 13.60
CA LYS A 66 -9.36 1.39 14.43
C LYS A 66 -10.37 0.50 13.67
N CYS A 67 -10.90 0.98 12.54
CA CYS A 67 -11.89 0.24 11.75
C CYS A 67 -11.28 -0.49 10.55
N CYS A 68 -10.51 0.21 9.70
CA CYS A 68 -10.06 -0.32 8.42
C CYS A 68 -8.54 -0.53 8.31
N TYR A 69 -7.80 -0.14 9.34
CA TYR A 69 -6.33 -0.21 9.39
C TYR A 69 -5.61 0.68 8.37
N ASN A 70 -6.33 1.60 7.70
CA ASN A 70 -5.67 2.64 6.90
C ASN A 70 -4.82 3.56 7.80
N LEU A 71 -3.75 4.13 7.25
CA LEU A 71 -2.94 5.13 7.94
C LEU A 71 -3.72 6.44 8.09
N THR A 72 -3.75 7.00 9.30
CA THR A 72 -4.49 8.21 9.64
C THR A 72 -3.90 8.87 10.89
N ASP A 73 -4.13 10.16 11.05
CA ASP A 73 -3.84 10.93 12.27
C ASP A 73 -5.00 10.90 13.30
N GLN A 74 -6.17 10.38 12.90
CA GLN A 74 -7.37 10.26 13.72
C GLN A 74 -7.56 8.81 14.22
N GLU A 75 -8.47 8.61 15.19
CA GLU A 75 -8.83 7.25 15.63
C GLU A 75 -9.55 6.46 14.56
N ILE A 76 -10.49 7.11 13.87
CA ILE A 76 -11.23 6.59 12.71
C ILE A 76 -10.91 7.50 11.53
N CYS A 77 -10.46 6.92 10.42
CA CYS A 77 -10.11 7.70 9.24
C CYS A 77 -11.34 8.36 8.59
N PRO A 78 -11.16 9.42 7.79
CA PRO A 78 -12.28 10.12 7.12
C PRO A 78 -13.18 9.20 6.30
N ILE A 79 -12.63 8.16 5.66
CA ILE A 79 -13.42 7.19 4.87
C ILE A 79 -14.37 6.38 5.76
N CYS A 80 -13.89 5.91 6.91
CA CYS A 80 -14.70 5.10 7.83
C CYS A 80 -15.68 5.93 8.66
N SER A 81 -15.45 7.22 8.83
CA SER A 81 -16.36 8.14 9.54
C SER A 81 -17.42 8.77 8.62
N ASP A 82 -17.26 8.65 7.30
CA ASP A 82 -18.21 9.18 6.33
C ASP A 82 -19.47 8.30 6.27
N THR A 83 -20.56 8.80 6.81
CA THR A 83 -21.85 8.11 6.84
C THR A 83 -22.56 8.07 5.50
N SER A 84 -22.11 8.83 4.50
CA SER A 84 -22.66 8.77 3.14
C SER A 84 -22.18 7.57 2.34
N ARG A 85 -21.12 6.88 2.81
CA ARG A 85 -20.58 5.69 2.16
C ARG A 85 -21.37 4.44 2.48
N ASP A 86 -21.30 3.49 1.56
CA ASP A 86 -21.84 2.16 1.76
C ASP A 86 -20.91 1.32 2.66
N HIS A 87 -21.25 1.21 3.92
CA HIS A 87 -20.50 0.43 4.91
C HIS A 87 -20.70 -1.08 4.81
N LYS A 88 -21.63 -1.55 3.96
CA LYS A 88 -21.88 -2.97 3.71
C LYS A 88 -21.00 -3.55 2.61
N THR A 89 -20.35 -2.70 1.82
CA THR A 89 -19.38 -3.09 0.78
C THR A 89 -17.97 -2.75 1.22
N ILE A 90 -17.12 -3.77 1.41
CA ILE A 90 -15.75 -3.62 1.88
C ILE A 90 -14.77 -4.03 0.77
N MET A 91 -13.90 -3.10 0.34
CA MET A 91 -12.79 -3.40 -0.55
C MET A 91 -11.53 -3.72 0.27
N VAL A 92 -10.97 -4.91 0.06
CA VAL A 92 -9.75 -5.37 0.74
C VAL A 92 -8.54 -5.09 -0.16
N VAL A 93 -7.59 -4.32 0.36
CA VAL A 93 -6.35 -3.92 -0.33
C VAL A 93 -5.11 -4.30 0.49
N GLU A 94 -3.97 -4.44 -0.16
CA GLU A 94 -2.73 -4.81 0.53
C GLU A 94 -2.13 -3.69 1.35
N ASN A 95 -2.22 -2.44 0.88
CA ASN A 95 -1.60 -1.28 1.53
C ASN A 95 -2.40 0.01 1.30
N THR A 96 -2.02 1.07 2.04
CA THR A 96 -2.66 2.38 1.94
C THR A 96 -2.53 3.02 0.55
N ARG A 97 -1.45 2.74 -0.20
CA ARG A 97 -1.25 3.31 -1.55
C ARG A 97 -2.26 2.76 -2.53
N ASP A 98 -2.61 1.47 -2.41
CA ASP A 98 -3.64 0.83 -3.23
C ASP A 98 -5.01 1.45 -2.95
N LEU A 99 -5.35 1.67 -1.66
CA LEU A 99 -6.55 2.39 -1.27
C LEU A 99 -6.62 3.77 -1.93
N VAL A 100 -5.55 4.55 -1.84
CA VAL A 100 -5.50 5.90 -2.44
C VAL A 100 -5.66 5.85 -3.95
N ALA A 101 -5.15 4.80 -4.62
CA ALA A 101 -5.33 4.64 -6.06
C ALA A 101 -6.82 4.48 -6.43
N TYR A 102 -7.58 3.70 -5.66
CA TYR A 102 -9.04 3.57 -5.86
C TYR A 102 -9.80 4.85 -5.51
N GLU A 103 -9.47 5.52 -4.42
CA GLU A 103 -10.11 6.80 -4.05
C GLU A 103 -9.93 7.86 -5.14
N LYS A 104 -8.78 7.92 -5.79
CA LYS A 104 -8.53 8.83 -6.91
C LYS A 104 -9.47 8.62 -8.11
N THR A 105 -10.06 7.44 -8.25
CA THR A 105 -11.06 7.21 -9.31
C THR A 105 -12.36 7.98 -9.10
N GLY A 106 -12.68 8.32 -7.85
CA GLY A 106 -13.91 8.98 -7.44
C GLY A 106 -15.19 8.19 -7.73
N LYS A 107 -15.07 6.87 -7.96
CA LYS A 107 -16.20 5.99 -8.37
C LYS A 107 -16.57 4.93 -7.35
N TYR A 108 -15.72 4.71 -6.34
CA TYR A 108 -16.00 3.74 -5.30
C TYR A 108 -16.66 4.41 -4.09
N SER A 109 -17.84 3.95 -3.74
CA SER A 109 -18.65 4.49 -2.63
C SER A 109 -18.61 3.64 -1.36
N GLY A 110 -17.99 2.47 -1.39
CA GLY A 110 -17.83 1.60 -0.22
C GLY A 110 -16.70 2.03 0.71
N VAL A 111 -16.41 1.16 1.67
CA VAL A 111 -15.30 1.33 2.62
C VAL A 111 -14.18 0.32 2.38
N TYR A 112 -13.04 0.48 3.02
CA TYR A 112 -11.86 -0.34 2.79
C TYR A 112 -11.47 -1.16 4.01
N HIS A 113 -10.63 -2.19 3.77
CA HIS A 113 -9.81 -2.84 4.77
C HIS A 113 -8.38 -3.01 4.23
N VAL A 114 -7.39 -2.54 4.99
CA VAL A 114 -5.98 -2.57 4.60
C VAL A 114 -5.27 -3.70 5.33
N LEU A 115 -4.72 -4.65 4.58
CA LEU A 115 -4.08 -5.86 5.12
C LEU A 115 -2.66 -5.58 5.66
N HIS A 116 -1.99 -4.55 5.17
CA HIS A 116 -0.56 -4.26 5.41
C HIS A 116 0.38 -5.39 5.02
N GLY A 117 0.07 -6.08 3.92
CA GLY A 117 0.88 -7.14 3.33
C GLY A 117 0.07 -8.13 2.52
N ALA A 118 0.75 -9.15 2.05
CA ALA A 118 0.17 -10.30 1.36
C ALA A 118 0.79 -11.59 1.93
N ILE A 119 0.08 -12.69 1.85
CA ILE A 119 0.57 -14.02 2.23
C ILE A 119 1.70 -14.39 1.26
N SER A 120 2.90 -14.63 1.80
CA SER A 120 4.08 -15.04 1.04
C SER A 120 4.82 -16.15 1.77
N PRO A 121 4.57 -17.41 1.43
CA PRO A 121 5.27 -18.54 2.06
C PRO A 121 6.80 -18.48 1.88
N MET A 122 7.25 -17.93 0.74
CA MET A 122 8.68 -17.77 0.45
C MET A 122 9.37 -16.77 1.39
N LEU A 123 8.65 -15.76 1.86
CA LEU A 123 9.14 -14.77 2.81
C LEU A 123 8.75 -15.10 4.26
N GLY A 124 8.11 -16.25 4.50
CA GLY A 124 7.62 -16.65 5.82
C GLY A 124 6.44 -15.83 6.33
N ILE A 125 5.75 -15.08 5.44
CA ILE A 125 4.59 -14.25 5.81
C ILE A 125 3.33 -15.10 5.70
N GLY A 126 2.71 -15.37 6.84
CA GLY A 126 1.47 -16.13 6.95
C GLY A 126 0.23 -15.24 7.15
N PRO A 127 -0.95 -15.86 7.26
CA PRO A 127 -2.21 -15.13 7.47
C PRO A 127 -2.27 -14.32 8.77
N ASN A 128 -1.46 -14.70 9.77
CA ASN A 128 -1.41 -14.01 11.07
C ASN A 128 -0.47 -12.78 11.07
N ASP A 129 0.34 -12.62 10.05
CA ASP A 129 1.30 -11.52 9.93
C ASP A 129 0.69 -10.30 9.21
N ILE A 130 -0.50 -10.48 8.64
CA ILE A 130 -1.29 -9.44 7.98
C ILE A 130 -2.61 -9.21 8.72
N ARG A 131 -3.30 -8.10 8.44
CA ARG A 131 -4.57 -7.72 9.12
C ARG A 131 -5.79 -8.53 8.68
N LEU A 132 -5.62 -9.84 8.51
CA LEU A 132 -6.68 -10.73 8.07
C LEU A 132 -7.62 -11.13 9.21
N LYS A 133 -7.08 -11.36 10.40
CA LYS A 133 -7.89 -11.66 11.59
C LYS A 133 -8.87 -10.53 11.90
N GLU A 134 -8.39 -9.30 11.78
CA GLU A 134 -9.19 -8.11 12.01
C GLU A 134 -10.25 -7.90 10.92
N LEU A 135 -9.96 -8.31 9.67
CA LEU A 135 -10.98 -8.39 8.63
C LEU A 135 -12.10 -9.35 9.04
N MET A 136 -11.77 -10.56 9.46
CA MET A 136 -12.79 -11.57 9.85
C MET A 136 -13.68 -11.05 10.98
N VAL A 137 -13.12 -10.44 12.02
CA VAL A 137 -13.89 -9.81 13.10
C VAL A 137 -14.82 -8.71 12.58
N ARG A 138 -14.37 -7.95 11.58
CA ARG A 138 -15.18 -6.88 10.96
C ARG A 138 -16.35 -7.44 10.17
N LEU A 139 -16.22 -8.63 9.59
CA LEU A 139 -17.26 -9.32 8.81
C LEU A 139 -18.36 -9.97 9.67
N GLU A 140 -18.23 -9.99 10.99
CA GLU A 140 -19.30 -10.38 11.90
C GLU A 140 -20.47 -9.38 11.93
N LYS A 141 -20.26 -8.18 11.35
CA LYS A 141 -21.28 -7.16 11.19
C LYS A 141 -22.08 -7.39 9.88
N ASP A 142 -23.07 -6.54 9.67
CA ASP A 142 -23.92 -6.54 8.47
C ASP A 142 -23.11 -6.08 7.23
N VAL A 143 -22.46 -7.05 6.57
CA VAL A 143 -21.65 -6.86 5.35
C VAL A 143 -22.24 -7.68 4.24
N ASP A 144 -22.55 -7.06 3.11
CA ASP A 144 -23.15 -7.70 1.94
C ASP A 144 -22.10 -8.20 0.94
N GLU A 145 -21.03 -7.41 0.73
CA GLU A 145 -20.01 -7.75 -0.26
C GLU A 145 -18.58 -7.42 0.23
N VAL A 146 -17.67 -8.33 -0.07
CA VAL A 146 -16.22 -8.13 0.05
C VAL A 146 -15.60 -8.17 -1.34
N ILE A 147 -15.03 -7.05 -1.77
CA ILE A 147 -14.29 -6.91 -3.03
C ILE A 147 -12.81 -7.12 -2.73
N ILE A 148 -12.21 -8.18 -3.25
CA ILE A 148 -10.79 -8.44 -3.08
C ILE A 148 -10.01 -7.67 -4.16
N ALA A 149 -9.19 -6.71 -3.74
CA ALA A 149 -8.39 -5.84 -4.60
C ALA A 149 -6.89 -5.94 -4.23
N THR A 150 -6.42 -7.16 -3.97
CA THR A 150 -4.99 -7.45 -3.84
C THR A 150 -4.32 -7.41 -5.21
N ASN A 151 -3.01 -7.19 -5.24
CA ASN A 151 -2.24 -7.12 -6.50
C ASN A 151 -2.35 -8.41 -7.32
N SER A 152 -2.08 -8.33 -8.62
CA SER A 152 -2.06 -9.51 -9.53
C SER A 152 -0.73 -10.28 -9.46
N SER A 153 0.02 -10.15 -8.37
CA SER A 153 1.20 -10.96 -8.06
C SER A 153 0.81 -12.35 -7.55
N LEU A 154 1.76 -13.27 -7.48
CA LEU A 154 1.55 -14.61 -6.91
C LEU A 154 1.05 -14.53 -5.46
N GLU A 155 1.65 -13.64 -4.67
CA GLU A 155 1.28 -13.39 -3.28
C GLU A 155 -0.13 -12.81 -3.15
N GLY A 156 -0.46 -11.83 -4.01
CA GLY A 156 -1.78 -11.21 -4.02
C GLY A 156 -2.89 -12.18 -4.44
N GLU A 157 -2.64 -13.05 -5.43
CA GLU A 157 -3.57 -14.11 -5.84
C GLU A 157 -3.73 -15.16 -4.73
N THR A 158 -2.63 -15.59 -4.10
CA THR A 158 -2.65 -16.52 -2.97
C THR A 158 -3.47 -15.95 -1.82
N THR A 159 -3.26 -14.67 -1.50
CA THR A 159 -4.01 -13.95 -0.47
C THR A 159 -5.50 -13.87 -0.82
N ALA A 160 -5.83 -13.54 -2.08
CA ALA A 160 -7.20 -13.49 -2.55
C ALA A 160 -7.93 -14.84 -2.42
N MET A 161 -7.27 -15.91 -2.85
CA MET A 161 -7.82 -17.26 -2.73
C MET A 161 -8.04 -17.67 -1.27
N TYR A 162 -7.11 -17.35 -0.40
CA TYR A 162 -7.20 -17.64 1.03
C TYR A 162 -8.36 -16.88 1.68
N ILE A 163 -8.47 -15.57 1.44
CA ILE A 163 -9.58 -14.74 1.94
C ILE A 163 -10.93 -15.26 1.42
N SER A 164 -11.03 -15.53 0.13
CA SER A 164 -12.25 -16.07 -0.49
C SER A 164 -12.69 -17.39 0.17
N LYS A 165 -11.73 -18.29 0.44
CA LYS A 165 -12.04 -19.59 1.10
C LYS A 165 -12.55 -19.38 2.53
N LEU A 166 -12.05 -18.40 3.26
CA LEU A 166 -12.52 -18.10 4.62
C LEU A 166 -13.91 -17.47 4.64
N ILE A 167 -14.19 -16.57 3.69
CA ILE A 167 -15.44 -15.78 3.69
C ILE A 167 -16.61 -16.55 3.06
N LYS A 168 -16.40 -17.35 2.03
CA LYS A 168 -17.48 -18.10 1.34
C LYS A 168 -18.46 -18.82 2.28
N PRO A 169 -18.02 -19.50 3.36
CA PRO A 169 -18.96 -20.19 4.26
C PRO A 169 -19.90 -19.25 5.03
N THR A 170 -19.59 -17.96 5.14
CA THR A 170 -20.42 -16.97 5.85
C THR A 170 -21.62 -16.49 5.04
N GLY A 171 -21.69 -16.80 3.75
CA GLY A 171 -22.74 -16.33 2.84
C GLY A 171 -22.52 -14.90 2.30
N ILE A 172 -21.48 -14.19 2.73
CA ILE A 172 -21.12 -12.88 2.21
C ILE A 172 -20.65 -13.03 0.76
N LYS A 173 -21.14 -12.15 -0.13
CA LYS A 173 -20.70 -12.11 -1.53
C LYS A 173 -19.21 -11.72 -1.59
N VAL A 174 -18.40 -12.56 -2.25
CA VAL A 174 -16.97 -12.28 -2.46
C VAL A 174 -16.75 -12.09 -3.95
N THR A 175 -16.22 -10.94 -4.30
CA THR A 175 -15.83 -10.58 -5.66
C THR A 175 -14.34 -10.23 -5.73
N ARG A 176 -13.79 -10.22 -6.94
CA ARG A 176 -12.43 -9.81 -7.21
C ARG A 176 -12.44 -8.74 -8.31
N ILE A 177 -11.53 -7.77 -8.19
CA ILE A 177 -11.32 -6.82 -9.28
C ILE A 177 -10.99 -7.56 -10.57
N ALA A 178 -11.48 -7.05 -11.70
CA ALA A 178 -11.20 -7.61 -13.00
C ALA A 178 -9.71 -7.56 -13.33
N SER A 179 -9.23 -8.60 -14.03
CA SER A 179 -7.88 -8.66 -14.60
C SER A 179 -8.02 -8.70 -16.12
N GLY A 180 -7.22 -7.89 -16.81
CA GLY A 180 -7.29 -7.89 -18.28
C GLY A 180 -6.41 -6.83 -18.91
N VAL A 181 -6.64 -6.60 -20.20
CA VAL A 181 -5.90 -5.63 -21.01
C VAL A 181 -6.15 -4.22 -20.49
N PRO A 182 -5.10 -3.41 -20.25
CA PRO A 182 -5.26 -2.03 -19.82
C PRO A 182 -5.89 -1.18 -20.95
N VAL A 183 -6.66 -0.18 -20.55
CA VAL A 183 -7.27 0.77 -21.51
C VAL A 183 -6.17 1.54 -22.25
N GLY A 184 -6.23 1.55 -23.58
CA GLY A 184 -5.23 2.19 -24.45
C GLY A 184 -4.01 1.32 -24.74
N GLY A 185 -4.01 0.05 -24.33
CA GLY A 185 -2.95 -0.90 -24.69
C GLY A 185 -3.25 -1.61 -26.01
N ASP A 186 -2.23 -1.75 -26.87
CA ASP A 186 -2.30 -2.55 -28.08
C ASP A 186 -2.12 -4.03 -27.73
N LEU A 187 -2.98 -4.91 -28.27
CA LEU A 187 -3.00 -6.35 -27.93
C LEU A 187 -1.67 -7.05 -28.24
N GLU A 188 -0.94 -6.61 -29.26
CA GLU A 188 0.33 -7.21 -29.69
C GLU A 188 1.46 -7.08 -28.66
N TYR A 189 1.35 -6.11 -27.72
CA TYR A 189 2.35 -5.88 -26.66
C TYR A 189 1.94 -6.47 -25.32
N ILE A 190 0.78 -7.13 -25.25
CA ILE A 190 0.27 -7.74 -24.01
C ILE A 190 0.76 -9.17 -23.90
N ASP A 191 1.23 -9.55 -22.72
CA ASP A 191 1.68 -10.92 -22.45
C ASP A 191 0.53 -11.95 -22.52
N GLU A 192 0.89 -13.18 -22.81
CA GLU A 192 -0.07 -14.29 -23.03
C GLU A 192 -0.96 -14.54 -21.80
N VAL A 193 -0.44 -14.39 -20.59
CA VAL A 193 -1.20 -14.64 -19.35
C VAL A 193 -2.28 -13.58 -19.18
N THR A 194 -1.93 -12.32 -19.42
CA THR A 194 -2.88 -11.20 -19.37
C THR A 194 -3.97 -11.34 -20.44
N LEU A 195 -3.62 -11.72 -21.68
CA LEU A 195 -4.58 -11.99 -22.75
C LEU A 195 -5.52 -13.15 -22.38
N LEU A 196 -4.99 -14.24 -21.84
CA LEU A 196 -5.80 -15.38 -21.40
C LEU A 196 -6.79 -14.97 -20.30
N ARG A 197 -6.36 -14.20 -19.29
CA ARG A 197 -7.23 -13.69 -18.23
C ARG A 197 -8.32 -12.77 -18.78
N ALA A 198 -7.99 -11.89 -19.71
CA ALA A 198 -8.96 -11.01 -20.38
C ALA A 198 -10.01 -11.83 -21.14
N LEU A 199 -9.59 -12.87 -21.86
CA LEU A 199 -10.51 -13.78 -22.58
C LEU A 199 -11.43 -14.55 -21.62
N GLN A 200 -10.90 -15.04 -20.51
CA GLN A 200 -11.68 -15.78 -19.48
C GLN A 200 -12.66 -14.86 -18.75
N GLY A 201 -12.25 -13.63 -18.46
CA GLY A 201 -13.05 -12.61 -17.79
C GLY A 201 -13.95 -11.76 -18.71
N ARG A 202 -14.11 -12.15 -20.00
CA ARG A 202 -14.95 -11.40 -20.94
C ARG A 202 -16.39 -11.29 -20.47
N THR A 203 -16.97 -10.13 -20.67
CA THR A 203 -18.39 -9.84 -20.36
C THR A 203 -19.20 -9.69 -21.64
N GLU A 204 -20.48 -9.98 -21.54
CA GLU A 204 -21.44 -9.68 -22.59
C GLU A 204 -21.66 -8.15 -22.70
N LEU A 205 -21.81 -7.65 -23.95
CA LEU A 205 -22.00 -6.22 -24.23
C LEU A 205 -23.47 -5.86 -24.28
#